data_c6056f8b4fc890c0f377c37f9a25c3f1
#
_entry.id   c6056f8b4fc890c0f377c37f9a25c3f1
#
_cell.length_a   1.000
_cell.length_b   1.000
_cell.length_c   1.000
_cell.angle_alpha   90.00
_cell.angle_beta   90.00
_cell.angle_gamma   90.00
#
_symmetry.space_group_name_H-M   'P 1'
#
loop_
_entity.id
_entity.type
_entity.pdbx_description
1 polymer ?
#
loop_
_entity_poly.entity_id
_entity_poly.type
_entity_poly.pdbx_seq_one_letter_code
_entity_poly.pdbx_strand_id
1 'polypeptide(L)'
;GALQRLFAFASLMGREIDLDMTQECLTDILRASDRKVSVEEIQRKVAEHYNIRLSDLVGPKRVRTLARPRQIAMYLAKQMTSRSLPEIGRRFGGRDHTTIMHGVRKIEELRGEDRSLSEDIDLLRRALEA
;
A
#
# COMPACT_ATOMS: atom_id res chain seq x y z
N GLY A 1 -15.37 10.90 38.55
CA GLY A 1 -15.28 10.41 37.78
C GLY A 1 -15.33 10.13 37.38
N ALA A 2 -15.31 10.61 37.50
CA ALA A 2 -15.19 10.12 36.82
C ALA A 2 -15.24 9.76 36.77
N LEU A 3 -15.22 10.17 36.82
CA LEU A 3 -15.11 9.55 36.48
C LEU A 3 -15.34 9.15 36.40
N GLN A 4 -15.32 9.48 36.46
CA GLN A 4 -15.25 8.93 36.19
C GLN A 4 -15.49 8.28 35.54
N ARG A 5 -15.72 8.65 35.61
CA ARG A 5 -15.80 7.99 34.97
C ARG A 5 -15.73 7.30 34.39
N LEU A 6 -15.67 7.74 34.98
CA LEU A 6 -15.40 6.94 34.33
C LEU A 6 -15.37 6.51 34.49
N PHE A 7 -15.38 6.69 35.45
CA PHE A 7 -15.11 6.16 35.38
C PHE A 7 -15.25 5.53 35.28
N ALA A 8 -15.19 6.09 35.39
CA ALA A 8 -15.00 5.42 35.01
C ALA A 8 -15.07 4.66 34.65
N PHE A 9 -15.21 4.68 35.42
CA PHE A 9 -15.08 3.80 34.86
C PHE A 9 -14.93 3.38 34.80
N ALA A 10 -14.95 3.96 35.11
CA ALA A 10 -14.55 3.33 34.70
C ALA A 10 -14.30 3.16 34.77
N SER A 11 -14.33 3.70 35.52
CA SER A 11 -14.03 3.29 35.33
C SER A 11 -13.83 2.88 35.23
N LEU A 12 -13.86 3.03 36.00
CA LEU A 12 -13.58 2.43 35.62
C LEU A 12 -13.29 1.66 35.39
N MET A 13 -13.24 1.93 35.47
CA MET A 13 -12.82 1.11 35.04
C MET A 13 -12.53 0.90 34.67
N GLY A 14 -12.76 1.60 35.30
CA GLY A 14 -12.42 1.31 34.73
C GLY A 14 -12.08 1.59 34.80
N ARG A 15 -12.34 2.23 35.23
CA ARG A 15 -11.94 2.36 34.93
C ARG A 15 -11.12 2.60 34.48
N GLU A 16 -10.95 3.03 35.08
CA GLU A 16 -10.10 3.31 34.32
C GLU A 16 -9.83 2.42 33.34
N ILE A 17 -10.30 2.01 32.93
CA ILE A 17 -10.05 1.35 31.88
C ILE A 17 -10.34 1.33 30.83
N ASP A 18 -11.02 1.74 31.04
CA ASP A 18 -11.54 2.06 29.82
C ASP A 18 -10.68 2.93 28.98
N LEU A 19 -9.82 3.70 29.52
CA LEU A 19 -8.86 4.51 28.81
C LEU A 19 -7.87 3.62 28.07
N ASP A 20 -7.47 2.53 28.69
CA ASP A 20 -6.56 1.57 28.06
C ASP A 20 -7.21 0.91 26.87
N MET A 21 -8.46 0.54 26.98
CA MET A 21 -9.18 -0.07 25.86
C MET A 21 -9.31 0.92 24.70
N THR A 22 -9.58 2.17 24.99
CA THR A 22 -9.67 3.21 23.98
C THR A 22 -8.33 3.40 23.29
N GLN A 23 -7.26 3.37 24.05
CA GLN A 23 -5.92 3.51 23.49
C GLN A 23 -5.57 2.32 22.61
N GLU A 24 -5.97 1.11 23.00
CA GLU A 24 -5.74 -0.07 22.18
C GLU A 24 -6.48 0.02 20.85
N CYS A 25 -7.74 0.42 20.89
CA CYS A 25 -8.52 0.58 19.68
C CYS A 25 -7.92 1.66 18.79
N LEU A 26 -7.51 2.76 19.39
CA LEU A 26 -6.90 3.85 18.64
C LEU A 26 -5.57 3.42 18.04
N THR A 27 -4.79 2.65 18.80
CA THR A 27 -3.52 2.13 18.30
C THR A 27 -3.74 1.21 17.12
N ASP A 28 -4.76 0.36 17.18
CA ASP A 28 -5.09 -0.54 16.07
C ASP A 28 -5.51 0.24 14.83
N ILE A 29 -6.30 1.30 15.01
CA ILE A 29 -6.71 2.16 13.90
C ILE A 29 -5.49 2.86 13.31
N LEU A 30 -4.63 3.40 14.16
CA LEU A 30 -3.41 4.07 13.71
C LEU A 30 -2.46 3.09 13.04
N ARG A 31 -2.38 1.87 13.53
CA ARG A 31 -1.57 0.83 12.92
C ARG A 31 -2.09 0.47 11.54
N ALA A 32 -3.39 0.36 11.41
CA ALA A 32 -4.01 0.08 10.11
C ALA A 32 -3.74 1.22 9.14
N SER A 33 -3.79 2.47 9.63
CA SER A 33 -3.48 3.66 8.83
C SER A 33 -2.00 3.78 8.54
N ASP A 34 -1.19 3.49 9.56
CA ASP A 34 0.26 3.62 9.49
C ASP A 34 0.95 2.36 9.05
N ARG A 35 0.22 1.27 8.92
CA ARG A 35 0.77 0.05 8.40
C ARG A 35 1.11 0.32 6.96
N LYS A 36 2.20 1.02 6.81
CA LYS A 36 2.67 1.42 5.50
C LYS A 36 3.28 0.21 4.85
N VAL A 37 2.60 -0.24 3.85
CA VAL A 37 3.17 -1.19 2.94
C VAL A 37 4.36 -0.49 2.31
N SER A 38 5.51 -1.12 2.30
CA SER A 38 6.69 -0.54 1.68
C SER A 38 6.63 -0.75 0.17
N VAL A 39 7.36 0.09 -0.56
CA VAL A 39 7.45 -0.07 -2.01
C VAL A 39 8.03 -1.45 -2.34
N GLU A 40 8.99 -1.91 -1.54
CA GLU A 40 9.62 -3.22 -1.73
C GLU A 40 8.62 -4.37 -1.57
N GLU A 41 7.73 -4.25 -0.61
CA GLU A 41 6.68 -5.25 -0.42
C GLU A 41 5.75 -5.31 -1.63
N ILE A 42 5.38 -4.15 -2.14
CA ILE A 42 4.54 -4.05 -3.32
C ILE A 42 5.23 -4.70 -4.52
N GLN A 43 6.51 -4.38 -4.71
CA GLN A 43 7.29 -4.94 -5.80
C GLN A 43 7.36 -6.46 -5.72
N ARG A 44 7.59 -6.97 -4.51
CA ARG A 44 7.69 -8.40 -4.28
C ARG A 44 6.37 -9.11 -4.57
N LYS A 45 5.27 -8.51 -4.11
CA LYS A 45 3.96 -9.10 -4.30
C LYS A 45 3.56 -9.12 -5.78
N VAL A 46 3.84 -8.05 -6.49
CA VAL A 46 3.55 -7.97 -7.92
C VAL A 46 4.40 -8.98 -8.69
N ALA A 47 5.69 -9.07 -8.36
CA ALA A 47 6.57 -10.03 -9.01
C ALA A 47 6.07 -11.46 -8.79
N GLU A 48 5.64 -11.77 -7.57
CA GLU A 48 5.11 -13.08 -7.23
C GLU A 48 3.82 -13.36 -8.01
N HIS A 49 2.93 -12.40 -8.05
CA HIS A 49 1.65 -12.55 -8.72
C HIS A 49 1.81 -12.84 -10.22
N TYR A 50 2.74 -12.16 -10.85
CA TYR A 50 2.98 -12.33 -12.29
C TYR A 50 4.09 -13.30 -12.59
N ASN A 51 4.62 -13.97 -11.57
CA ASN A 51 5.64 -15.00 -11.70
C ASN A 51 6.86 -14.51 -12.47
N ILE A 52 7.36 -13.35 -12.07
CA ILE A 52 8.58 -12.75 -12.64
C ILE A 52 9.57 -12.49 -11.52
N ARG A 53 10.83 -12.31 -11.87
CA ARG A 53 11.86 -12.03 -10.90
C ARG A 53 11.76 -10.59 -10.42
N LEU A 54 11.97 -10.39 -9.12
CA LEU A 54 12.00 -9.05 -8.57
C LEU A 54 13.06 -8.19 -9.28
N SER A 55 14.22 -8.75 -9.53
CA SER A 55 15.29 -8.04 -10.23
C SER A 55 14.89 -7.60 -11.63
N ASP A 56 14.04 -8.37 -12.29
CA ASP A 56 13.53 -8.01 -13.61
C ASP A 56 12.48 -6.91 -13.49
N LEU A 57 11.64 -6.99 -12.46
CA LEU A 57 10.59 -5.99 -12.25
C LEU A 57 11.19 -4.62 -12.01
N VAL A 58 12.21 -4.52 -11.17
CA VAL A 58 12.80 -3.23 -10.80
C VAL A 58 14.01 -2.86 -11.65
N GLY A 59 14.49 -3.78 -12.49
CA GLY A 59 15.69 -3.57 -13.27
C GLY A 59 15.47 -2.71 -14.49
N PRO A 60 16.54 -2.47 -15.24
CA PRO A 60 16.48 -1.58 -16.41
C PRO A 60 15.95 -2.22 -17.68
N LYS A 61 15.72 -3.52 -17.66
CA LYS A 61 15.25 -4.23 -18.85
C LYS A 61 13.96 -3.62 -19.40
N ARG A 62 13.91 -3.44 -20.69
CA ARG A 62 12.75 -2.90 -21.39
C ARG A 62 12.05 -3.99 -22.18
N VAL A 63 11.69 -5.05 -21.49
CA VAL A 63 10.98 -6.17 -22.07
C VAL A 63 9.48 -5.89 -21.95
N ARG A 64 8.77 -6.13 -23.05
CA ARG A 64 7.35 -5.82 -23.12
C ARG A 64 6.55 -6.50 -22.03
N THR A 65 6.89 -7.73 -21.70
CA THR A 65 6.16 -8.50 -20.70
C THR A 65 6.32 -7.93 -19.28
N LEU A 66 7.31 -7.08 -19.07
CA LEU A 66 7.55 -6.47 -17.78
C LEU A 66 6.88 -5.10 -17.63
N ALA A 67 6.42 -4.52 -18.74
CA ALA A 67 5.89 -3.16 -18.72
C ALA A 67 4.63 -3.05 -17.86
N ARG A 68 3.69 -3.95 -18.06
CA ARG A 68 2.43 -3.91 -17.33
C ARG A 68 2.60 -4.21 -15.85
N PRO A 69 3.31 -5.27 -15.45
CA PRO A 69 3.57 -5.50 -14.02
C PRO A 69 4.27 -4.32 -13.35
N ARG A 70 5.23 -3.68 -14.04
CA ARG A 70 5.90 -2.50 -13.50
C ARG A 70 4.93 -1.36 -13.26
N GLN A 71 4.05 -1.10 -14.23
CA GLN A 71 3.07 -0.04 -14.11
C GLN A 71 2.12 -0.29 -12.95
N ILE A 72 1.70 -1.53 -12.77
CA ILE A 72 0.83 -1.92 -11.66
C ILE A 72 1.54 -1.69 -10.34
N ALA A 73 2.81 -2.08 -10.24
CA ALA A 73 3.60 -1.86 -9.04
C ALA A 73 3.76 -0.36 -8.74
N MET A 74 4.01 0.44 -9.76
CA MET A 74 4.11 1.89 -9.62
C MET A 74 2.80 2.49 -9.14
N TYR A 75 1.69 2.04 -9.72
CA TYR A 75 0.36 2.49 -9.33
C TYR A 75 0.08 2.17 -7.87
N LEU A 76 0.34 0.93 -7.46
CA LEU A 76 0.11 0.53 -6.07
C LEU A 76 1.02 1.29 -5.11
N ALA A 77 2.28 1.53 -5.51
CA ALA A 77 3.20 2.31 -4.70
C ALA A 77 2.67 3.72 -4.47
N LYS A 78 2.10 4.32 -5.51
CA LYS A 78 1.52 5.66 -5.41
C LYS A 78 0.27 5.65 -4.54
N GLN A 79 -0.56 4.62 -4.65
CA GLN A 79 -1.82 4.54 -3.93
C GLN A 79 -1.66 4.12 -2.46
N MET A 80 -0.72 3.26 -2.18
CA MET A 80 -0.60 2.62 -0.87
C MET A 80 0.53 3.16 0.00
N THR A 81 1.36 4.04 -0.53
CA THR A 81 2.44 4.64 0.25
C THR A 81 2.37 6.16 0.13
N SER A 82 3.07 6.84 1.03
CA SER A 82 3.16 8.30 0.99
C SER A 82 4.42 8.76 0.27
N ARG A 83 5.11 7.86 -0.43
CA ARG A 83 6.34 8.19 -1.13
C ARG A 83 6.06 9.10 -2.34
N SER A 84 6.98 10.01 -2.59
CA SER A 84 6.88 10.91 -3.75
C SER A 84 7.20 10.15 -5.04
N LEU A 85 6.78 10.71 -6.15
CA LEU A 85 7.08 10.10 -7.45
C LEU A 85 8.58 9.95 -7.70
N PRO A 86 9.42 10.95 -7.39
CA PRO A 86 10.87 10.76 -7.53
C PRO A 86 11.42 9.64 -6.67
N GLU A 87 10.91 9.49 -5.46
CA GLU A 87 11.36 8.43 -4.57
C GLU A 87 10.95 7.06 -5.09
N ILE A 88 9.72 6.95 -5.57
CA ILE A 88 9.24 5.70 -6.19
C ILE A 88 10.13 5.38 -7.39
N GLY A 89 10.45 6.38 -8.19
CA GLY A 89 11.33 6.20 -9.34
C GLY A 89 12.69 5.63 -8.97
N ARG A 90 13.26 6.12 -7.87
CA ARG A 90 14.55 5.60 -7.40
C ARG A 90 14.46 4.12 -7.03
N ARG A 91 13.33 3.70 -6.49
CA ARG A 91 13.12 2.30 -6.10
C ARG A 91 12.77 1.39 -7.27
N PHE A 92 12.53 1.98 -8.43
CA PHE A 92 12.32 1.25 -9.67
C PHE A 92 13.51 1.41 -10.61
N GLY A 93 14.70 1.26 -10.07
CA GLY A 93 15.92 1.26 -10.86
C GLY A 93 16.36 2.65 -11.33
N GLY A 94 15.99 3.68 -10.59
CA GLY A 94 16.37 5.04 -10.93
C GLY A 94 15.58 5.63 -12.08
N ARG A 95 14.33 5.23 -12.23
CA ARG A 95 13.46 5.77 -13.27
C ARG A 95 13.01 7.18 -12.90
N ASP A 96 12.81 7.98 -13.93
CA ASP A 96 12.37 9.35 -13.80
C ASP A 96 10.94 9.40 -13.25
N HIS A 97 10.66 10.46 -12.47
CA HIS A 97 9.32 10.62 -11.90
C HIS A 97 8.24 10.73 -12.99
N THR A 98 8.60 11.24 -14.15
CA THR A 98 7.68 11.32 -15.28
C THR A 98 7.26 9.93 -15.76
N THR A 99 8.21 9.01 -15.79
CA THR A 99 7.95 7.62 -16.15
C THR A 99 6.97 6.99 -15.15
N ILE A 100 7.18 7.25 -13.87
CA ILE A 100 6.29 6.73 -12.83
C ILE A 100 4.89 7.31 -13.00
N MET A 101 4.79 8.60 -13.23
CA MET A 101 3.50 9.27 -13.42
C MET A 101 2.74 8.70 -14.63
N HIS A 102 3.46 8.47 -15.72
CA HIS A 102 2.85 7.87 -16.92
C HIS A 102 2.33 6.47 -16.64
N GLY A 103 3.10 5.67 -15.89
CA GLY A 103 2.68 4.33 -15.51
C GLY A 103 1.43 4.35 -14.66
N VAL A 104 1.39 5.24 -13.68
CA VAL A 104 0.23 5.38 -12.79
C VAL A 104 -1.01 5.78 -13.60
N ARG A 105 -0.87 6.75 -14.47
CA ARG A 105 -1.99 7.21 -15.30
C ARG A 105 -2.49 6.12 -16.23
N LYS A 106 -1.56 5.36 -16.80
CA LYS A 106 -1.93 4.27 -17.70
C LYS A 106 -2.79 3.23 -17.00
N ILE A 107 -2.43 2.90 -15.75
CA ILE A 107 -3.20 1.93 -14.98
C ILE A 107 -4.55 2.50 -14.60
N GLU A 108 -4.62 3.77 -14.21
CA GLU A 108 -5.89 4.42 -13.88
C GLU A 108 -6.84 4.33 -15.07
N GLU A 109 -6.33 4.58 -16.25
CA GLU A 109 -7.09 4.52 -17.49
C GLU A 109 -7.57 3.10 -17.76
N LEU A 110 -6.66 2.13 -17.67
CA LEU A 110 -6.96 0.75 -17.97
C LEU A 110 -7.93 0.12 -16.99
N ARG A 111 -7.94 0.57 -15.74
CA ARG A 111 -8.88 0.04 -14.75
C ARG A 111 -10.33 0.30 -15.16
N GLY A 112 -10.57 1.36 -15.90
CA GLY A 112 -11.90 1.65 -16.41
C GLY A 112 -12.30 0.85 -17.63
N GLU A 113 -11.33 0.19 -18.27
CA GLU A 113 -11.54 -0.50 -19.54
C GLU A 113 -11.33 -2.01 -19.45
N ASP A 114 -10.45 -2.45 -18.55
CA ASP A 114 -10.03 -3.85 -18.44
C ASP A 114 -10.40 -4.38 -17.07
N ARG A 115 -11.47 -5.17 -17.02
CA ARG A 115 -11.97 -5.74 -15.78
C ARG A 115 -10.95 -6.72 -15.16
N SER A 116 -10.31 -7.52 -15.99
CA SER A 116 -9.33 -8.49 -15.51
C SER A 116 -8.17 -7.81 -14.81
N LEU A 117 -7.67 -6.74 -15.40
CA LEU A 117 -6.61 -5.94 -14.82
C LEU A 117 -7.06 -5.34 -13.48
N SER A 118 -8.27 -4.79 -13.46
CA SER A 118 -8.82 -4.19 -12.26
C SER A 118 -8.96 -5.20 -11.14
N GLU A 119 -9.39 -6.42 -11.46
CA GLU A 119 -9.51 -7.50 -10.49
C GLU A 119 -8.15 -7.92 -9.95
N ASP A 120 -7.14 -7.98 -10.80
CA ASP A 120 -5.77 -8.30 -10.37
C ASP A 120 -5.26 -7.26 -9.40
N ILE A 121 -5.49 -5.99 -9.69
CA ILE A 121 -5.06 -4.89 -8.82
C ILE A 121 -5.76 -4.98 -7.47
N ASP A 122 -7.06 -5.23 -7.47
CA ASP A 122 -7.82 -5.34 -6.23
C ASP A 122 -7.35 -6.54 -5.39
N LEU A 123 -7.04 -7.64 -6.04
CA LEU A 123 -6.52 -8.83 -5.37
C LEU A 123 -5.16 -8.54 -4.73
N LEU A 124 -4.26 -7.91 -5.47
CA LEU A 124 -2.95 -7.53 -4.95
C LEU A 124 -3.07 -6.57 -3.78
N ARG A 125 -3.97 -5.61 -3.90
CA ARG A 125 -4.18 -4.63 -2.84
C ARG A 125 -4.66 -5.30 -1.56
N ARG A 126 -5.61 -6.21 -1.66
CA ARG A 126 -6.10 -6.95 -0.50
C ARG A 126 -5.00 -7.78 0.14
N ALA A 127 -4.19 -8.43 -0.67
CA ALA A 127 -3.07 -9.23 -0.17
C ALA A 127 -2.07 -8.38 0.58
N LEU A 128 -1.84 -7.15 0.11
CA LEU A 128 -0.91 -6.23 0.74
C LEU A 128 -1.47 -5.60 2.01
N GLU A 129 -2.77 -5.46 2.09
CA GLU A 129 -3.45 -4.89 3.25
C GLU A 129 -3.64 -5.91 4.37
N ALA A 130 -3.54 -7.16 4.06
CA ALA A 130 -3.80 -8.24 5.02
C ALA A 130 -2.77 -8.31 6.14
#